data_ef10868aa6c64afec43eb9c2b62d1ad6
#
_entry.id   ef10868aa6c64afec43eb9c2b62d1ad6
#
_cell.length_a   1.000
_cell.length_b   1.000
_cell.length_c   1.000
_cell.angle_alpha   90.00
_cell.angle_beta   90.00
_cell.angle_gamma   90.00
#
_symmetry.space_group_name_H-M   'P 1'
#
loop_
_entity.id
_entity.type
_entity.pdbx_description
1 polymer ?
#
loop_
_entity_poly.entity_id
_entity_poly.type
_entity_poly.pdbx_seq_one_letter_code
_entity_poly.pdbx_strand_id
1 'polypeptide(L)'
;MKIPPLNEEEKYIIEEKGTEAPYSGEYNNHWIKGEYHCRKCGIALYRSEDKFDSECGWPSFDDEIEGRVKRTLDADGRRIEITCNKCGGHLGHVFEGERITEKNTRHCVNSLSLIFVPSKLATAIFASGCFWGTEYYFQKAKGVKKTEVGYIGGTTSNPSYQEVCTGKTGHREGIKVTFDPVQTSYEEMVKLF
;
A
#
# COMPACT_ATOMS: atom_id res chain seq x y z
N MET A 1 -2.20 8.22 -16.48
CA MET A 1 -3.54 7.60 -16.28
C MET A 1 -4.59 8.55 -16.82
N LYS A 2 -5.55 8.07 -17.62
CA LYS A 2 -6.68 8.90 -18.08
C LYS A 2 -7.80 8.79 -17.04
N ILE A 3 -8.10 9.87 -16.34
CA ILE A 3 -9.09 9.90 -15.27
C ILE A 3 -10.44 10.27 -15.88
N PRO A 4 -11.49 9.48 -15.67
CA PRO A 4 -12.84 9.83 -16.13
C PRO A 4 -13.37 11.05 -15.36
N PRO A 5 -14.34 11.81 -15.91
CA PRO A 5 -15.01 12.90 -15.20
C PRO A 5 -15.58 12.44 -13.86
N LEU A 6 -15.69 13.37 -12.92
CA LEU A 6 -16.34 13.11 -11.63
C LEU A 6 -17.83 12.85 -11.84
N ASN A 7 -18.37 11.87 -11.13
CA ASN A 7 -19.82 11.70 -10.99
C ASN A 7 -20.39 12.70 -9.97
N GLU A 8 -21.72 12.73 -9.79
CA GLU A 8 -22.36 13.71 -8.90
C GLU A 8 -21.97 13.56 -7.42
N GLU A 9 -21.79 12.33 -6.95
CA GLU A 9 -21.37 12.04 -5.57
C GLU A 9 -19.92 12.48 -5.34
N GLU A 10 -19.05 12.18 -6.28
CA GLU A 10 -17.64 12.62 -6.24
C GLU A 10 -17.52 14.16 -6.31
N LYS A 11 -18.36 14.84 -7.12
CA LYS A 11 -18.40 16.30 -7.15
C LYS A 11 -18.82 16.87 -5.81
N TYR A 12 -19.88 16.33 -5.21
CA TYR A 12 -20.34 16.75 -3.88
C TYR A 12 -19.21 16.67 -2.84
N ILE A 13 -18.47 15.55 -2.81
CA ILE A 13 -17.37 15.38 -1.86
C ILE A 13 -16.17 16.30 -2.22
N ILE A 14 -15.73 16.29 -3.49
CA ILE A 14 -14.43 16.88 -3.89
C ILE A 14 -14.54 18.38 -4.16
N GLU A 15 -15.67 18.86 -4.70
CA GLU A 15 -15.84 20.26 -5.12
C GLU A 15 -16.69 21.07 -4.13
N GLU A 16 -17.71 20.46 -3.53
CA GLU A 16 -18.60 21.10 -2.56
C GLU A 16 -18.21 20.83 -1.10
N LYS A 17 -17.09 20.12 -0.87
CA LYS A 17 -16.53 19.79 0.44
C LYS A 17 -17.45 18.95 1.32
N GLY A 18 -18.20 18.05 0.70
CA GLY A 18 -19.01 17.06 1.40
C GLY A 18 -18.17 16.02 2.15
N THR A 19 -18.86 15.15 2.88
CA THR A 19 -18.23 14.04 3.60
C THR A 19 -19.05 12.78 3.31
N GLU A 20 -18.38 11.69 2.93
CA GLU A 20 -19.03 10.38 2.77
C GLU A 20 -19.43 9.80 4.14
N ALA A 21 -20.40 8.89 4.16
CA ALA A 21 -20.81 8.22 5.39
C ALA A 21 -19.66 7.40 5.98
N PRO A 22 -19.50 7.32 7.32
CA PRO A 22 -18.46 6.51 7.92
C PRO A 22 -18.64 5.03 7.54
N TYR A 23 -17.51 4.35 7.32
CA TYR A 23 -17.41 2.93 6.91
C TYR A 23 -18.01 2.59 5.54
N SER A 24 -18.49 3.57 4.75
CA SER A 24 -19.02 3.34 3.40
C SER A 24 -17.95 3.30 2.32
N GLY A 25 -16.79 3.90 2.57
CA GLY A 25 -15.76 4.11 1.58
C GLY A 25 -14.96 2.85 1.21
N GLU A 26 -14.73 2.65 -0.09
CA GLU A 26 -13.99 1.51 -0.64
C GLU A 26 -12.62 1.30 0.02
N TYR A 27 -11.92 2.40 0.33
CA TYR A 27 -10.55 2.33 0.83
C TYR A 27 -10.43 2.30 2.36
N ASN A 28 -11.55 2.22 3.09
CA ASN A 28 -11.50 2.10 4.54
C ASN A 28 -10.75 0.82 4.96
N ASN A 29 -11.17 -0.34 4.49
CA ASN A 29 -10.55 -1.65 4.73
C ASN A 29 -9.69 -2.13 3.54
N HIS A 30 -8.87 -1.25 2.96
CA HIS A 30 -8.06 -1.56 1.79
C HIS A 30 -6.57 -1.52 2.14
N TRP A 31 -5.89 -2.69 2.11
CA TRP A 31 -4.51 -2.88 2.58
C TRP A 31 -3.54 -3.36 1.48
N ILE A 32 -3.92 -3.23 0.21
CA ILE A 32 -3.07 -3.59 -0.93
C ILE A 32 -1.95 -2.56 -1.06
N LYS A 33 -0.73 -3.02 -1.39
CA LYS A 33 0.41 -2.12 -1.61
C LYS A 33 0.24 -1.29 -2.86
N GLY A 34 0.42 0.01 -2.72
CA GLY A 34 0.28 0.96 -3.81
C GLY A 34 0.24 2.41 -3.35
N GLU A 35 -0.26 3.26 -4.18
CA GLU A 35 -0.42 4.69 -3.93
C GLU A 35 -1.88 5.10 -4.07
N TYR A 36 -2.29 6.05 -3.26
CA TYR A 36 -3.59 6.69 -3.35
C TYR A 36 -3.42 8.03 -4.06
N HIS A 37 -4.04 8.17 -5.21
CA HIS A 37 -3.97 9.33 -6.07
C HIS A 37 -5.24 10.18 -5.93
N CYS A 38 -5.12 11.48 -6.19
CA CYS A 38 -6.26 12.38 -6.23
C CYS A 38 -7.25 11.95 -7.33
N ARG A 39 -8.51 11.74 -6.96
CA ARG A 39 -9.57 11.34 -7.89
C ARG A 39 -9.82 12.38 -8.99
N LYS A 40 -9.64 13.69 -8.69
CA LYS A 40 -9.86 14.77 -9.63
C LYS A 40 -8.72 14.95 -10.63
N CYS A 41 -7.44 14.87 -10.21
CA CYS A 41 -6.30 15.23 -11.06
C CYS A 41 -5.21 14.16 -11.19
N GLY A 42 -5.33 13.01 -10.52
CA GLY A 42 -4.45 11.85 -10.63
C GLY A 42 -3.06 12.00 -10.03
N ILE A 43 -2.78 13.07 -9.30
CA ILE A 43 -1.49 13.16 -8.62
C ILE A 43 -1.45 12.20 -7.44
N ALA A 44 -0.32 11.52 -7.21
CA ALA A 44 -0.13 10.69 -6.03
C ALA A 44 -0.14 11.57 -4.76
N LEU A 45 -0.91 11.15 -3.75
CA LEU A 45 -1.10 11.88 -2.49
C LEU A 45 -0.53 11.12 -1.30
N TYR A 46 -0.81 9.81 -1.21
CA TYR A 46 -0.45 8.95 -0.08
C TYR A 46 0.10 7.63 -0.55
N ARG A 47 0.92 6.99 0.30
CA ARG A 47 1.37 5.61 0.11
C ARG A 47 0.60 4.67 1.02
N SER A 48 0.45 3.42 0.60
CA SER A 48 -0.17 2.39 1.44
C SER A 48 0.61 2.11 2.73
N GLU A 49 1.89 2.42 2.76
CA GLU A 49 2.77 2.24 3.93
C GLU A 49 2.44 3.23 5.05
N ASP A 50 1.91 4.40 4.70
CA ASP A 50 1.49 5.43 5.64
C ASP A 50 0.03 5.26 6.10
N LYS A 51 -0.68 4.24 5.55
CA LYS A 51 -2.06 3.95 5.92
C LYS A 51 -2.13 3.10 7.18
N PHE A 52 -3.03 3.47 8.09
CA PHE A 52 -3.28 2.74 9.33
C PHE A 52 -4.77 2.68 9.66
N ASP A 53 -5.15 1.75 10.53
CA ASP A 53 -6.52 1.66 11.04
C ASP A 53 -6.67 2.57 12.26
N SER A 54 -7.49 3.60 12.12
CA SER A 54 -7.83 4.54 13.18
C SER A 54 -9.23 4.30 13.75
N GLU A 55 -9.96 3.31 13.24
CA GLU A 55 -11.35 3.00 13.61
C GLU A 55 -12.34 4.18 13.43
N CYS A 56 -11.93 5.23 12.73
CA CYS A 56 -12.77 6.43 12.55
C CYS A 56 -13.84 6.31 11.47
N GLY A 57 -13.77 5.27 10.63
CA GLY A 57 -14.71 5.03 9.54
C GLY A 57 -14.29 5.60 8.17
N TRP A 58 -13.10 6.18 8.06
CA TRP A 58 -12.51 6.66 6.81
C TRP A 58 -11.06 6.21 6.68
N PRO A 59 -10.53 6.10 5.45
CA PRO A 59 -9.11 5.87 5.21
C PRO A 59 -8.25 6.88 5.99
N SER A 60 -7.29 6.38 6.76
CA SER A 60 -6.42 7.20 7.60
C SER A 60 -4.96 6.97 7.25
N PHE A 61 -4.22 8.08 7.11
CA PHE A 61 -2.78 8.08 6.79
C PHE A 61 -2.03 8.95 7.80
N ASP A 62 -0.87 8.50 8.21
CA ASP A 62 -0.04 9.24 9.17
C ASP A 62 1.01 10.14 8.50
N ASP A 63 1.12 10.05 7.16
CA ASP A 63 1.96 10.92 6.36
C ASP A 63 1.36 11.11 4.95
N GLU A 64 1.84 12.13 4.24
CA GLU A 64 1.54 12.37 2.84
C GLU A 64 2.80 12.34 1.99
N ILE A 65 2.67 12.20 0.68
CA ILE A 65 3.78 12.47 -0.25
C ILE A 65 4.07 13.96 -0.21
N GLU A 66 5.30 14.32 0.13
CA GLU A 66 5.74 15.69 0.39
C GLU A 66 5.26 16.70 -0.68
N GLY A 67 4.65 17.78 -0.21
CA GLY A 67 4.14 18.85 -1.06
C GLY A 67 2.88 18.52 -1.87
N ARG A 68 2.22 17.39 -1.61
CA ARG A 68 1.03 16.96 -2.37
C ARG A 68 -0.29 17.35 -1.72
N VAL A 69 -0.28 17.61 -0.43
CA VAL A 69 -1.46 17.99 0.35
C VAL A 69 -1.27 19.39 0.92
N LYS A 70 -2.30 20.21 0.80
CA LYS A 70 -2.37 21.54 1.38
C LYS A 70 -3.28 21.50 2.61
N ARG A 71 -2.84 22.09 3.72
CA ARG A 71 -3.57 22.24 4.96
C ARG A 71 -4.09 23.66 5.09
N THR A 72 -5.35 23.83 5.45
CA THR A 72 -6.00 25.16 5.62
C THR A 72 -6.99 25.07 6.75
N LEU A 73 -7.07 26.12 7.58
CA LEU A 73 -8.11 26.19 8.61
C LEU A 73 -9.49 26.13 7.95
N ASP A 74 -10.33 25.20 8.39
CA ASP A 74 -11.67 25.04 7.84
C ASP A 74 -12.56 26.25 8.22
N ALA A 75 -13.65 26.44 7.49
CA ALA A 75 -14.61 27.51 7.73
C ALA A 75 -15.27 27.44 9.13
N ASP A 76 -15.25 26.27 9.77
CA ASP A 76 -15.72 26.10 11.16
C ASP A 76 -14.74 26.68 12.21
N GLY A 77 -13.54 27.11 11.81
CA GLY A 77 -12.50 27.68 12.66
C GLY A 77 -11.89 26.71 13.68
N ARG A 78 -12.12 25.40 13.53
CA ARG A 78 -11.67 24.36 14.48
C ARG A 78 -10.87 23.25 13.82
N ARG A 79 -11.31 22.76 12.67
CA ARG A 79 -10.65 21.67 11.95
C ARG A 79 -9.65 22.22 10.93
N ILE A 80 -8.67 21.40 10.57
CA ILE A 80 -7.75 21.69 9.49
C ILE A 80 -8.20 20.87 8.26
N GLU A 81 -8.76 21.56 7.26
CA GLU A 81 -9.09 20.97 5.98
C GLU A 81 -7.81 20.56 5.23
N ILE A 82 -7.84 19.41 4.59
CA ILE A 82 -6.81 18.97 3.64
C ILE A 82 -7.36 18.92 2.22
N THR A 83 -6.61 19.50 1.29
CA THR A 83 -6.94 19.56 -0.13
C THR A 83 -5.76 19.12 -0.98
N CYS A 84 -6.04 18.62 -2.17
CA CYS A 84 -4.99 18.32 -3.15
C CYS A 84 -4.26 19.62 -3.54
N ASN A 85 -2.96 19.70 -3.30
CA ASN A 85 -2.16 20.89 -3.57
C ASN A 85 -2.10 21.27 -5.06
N LYS A 86 -2.35 20.30 -5.97
CA LYS A 86 -2.34 20.53 -7.42
C LYS A 86 -3.65 21.12 -7.95
N CYS A 87 -4.81 20.60 -7.51
CA CYS A 87 -6.10 20.95 -8.10
C CYS A 87 -7.11 21.56 -7.13
N GLY A 88 -6.76 21.68 -5.84
CA GLY A 88 -7.62 22.22 -4.81
C GLY A 88 -8.80 21.32 -4.40
N GLY A 89 -8.90 20.09 -4.95
CA GLY A 89 -9.98 19.15 -4.60
C GLY A 89 -9.93 18.78 -3.12
N HIS A 90 -11.10 18.82 -2.46
CA HIS A 90 -11.23 18.45 -1.05
C HIS A 90 -10.87 16.98 -0.83
N LEU A 91 -10.12 16.69 0.21
CA LEU A 91 -9.72 15.34 0.60
C LEU A 91 -10.38 14.91 1.90
N GLY A 92 -10.45 15.80 2.87
CA GLY A 92 -10.93 15.55 4.22
C GLY A 92 -10.31 16.51 5.22
N HIS A 93 -9.88 16.01 6.38
CA HIS A 93 -9.29 16.79 7.45
C HIS A 93 -8.06 16.11 8.05
N VAL A 94 -7.16 16.88 8.62
CA VAL A 94 -6.02 16.37 9.38
C VAL A 94 -6.19 16.67 10.88
N PHE A 95 -5.81 15.69 11.69
CA PHE A 95 -5.82 15.73 13.14
C PHE A 95 -4.41 15.46 13.67
N GLU A 96 -3.99 16.22 14.67
CA GLU A 96 -2.69 16.09 15.31
C GLU A 96 -2.86 15.91 16.82
N GLY A 97 -1.95 15.22 17.45
CA GLY A 97 -1.97 15.07 18.91
C GLY A 97 -2.75 13.87 19.44
N GLU A 98 -3.34 13.03 18.57
CA GLU A 98 -4.14 11.86 19.00
C GLU A 98 -3.27 10.69 19.49
N ARG A 99 -1.97 10.67 19.16
CA ARG A 99 -0.98 9.67 19.59
C ARG A 99 -1.30 8.24 19.17
N ILE A 100 -1.94 8.06 18.01
CA ILE A 100 -2.28 6.74 17.46
C ILE A 100 -1.05 6.12 16.78
N THR A 101 -0.23 6.95 16.10
CA THR A 101 1.01 6.55 15.44
C THR A 101 2.19 7.36 15.99
N GLU A 102 3.41 6.95 15.69
CA GLU A 102 4.63 7.68 16.07
C GLU A 102 4.69 9.09 15.46
N LYS A 103 4.17 9.25 14.22
CA LYS A 103 4.12 10.56 13.54
C LYS A 103 3.08 11.50 14.13
N ASN A 104 2.20 10.98 14.99
CA ASN A 104 1.19 11.75 15.74
C ASN A 104 0.31 12.65 14.84
N THR A 105 0.10 12.24 13.62
CA THR A 105 -0.69 12.90 12.59
C THR A 105 -1.66 11.90 11.98
N ARG A 106 -2.89 12.31 11.73
CA ARG A 106 -3.89 11.52 11.04
C ARG A 106 -4.60 12.34 9.98
N HIS A 107 -4.31 12.05 8.72
CA HIS A 107 -5.10 12.51 7.58
C HIS A 107 -6.32 11.60 7.45
N CYS A 108 -7.50 12.11 7.76
CA CYS A 108 -8.78 11.43 7.61
C CYS A 108 -9.35 11.81 6.23
N VAL A 109 -9.36 10.87 5.28
CA VAL A 109 -9.57 11.15 3.87
C VAL A 109 -10.84 10.45 3.37
N ASN A 110 -11.66 11.15 2.58
CA ASN A 110 -12.79 10.52 1.89
C ASN A 110 -12.29 9.53 0.82
N SER A 111 -12.81 8.31 0.79
CA SER A 111 -12.47 7.33 -0.26
C SER A 111 -12.79 7.86 -1.66
N LEU A 112 -13.92 8.56 -1.82
CA LEU A 112 -14.34 9.17 -3.08
C LEU A 112 -13.39 10.26 -3.60
N SER A 113 -12.53 10.79 -2.74
CA SER A 113 -11.47 11.74 -3.13
C SER A 113 -10.21 11.06 -3.67
N LEU A 114 -10.17 9.71 -3.66
CA LEU A 114 -8.99 8.92 -3.99
C LEU A 114 -9.23 7.99 -5.18
N ILE A 115 -8.14 7.63 -5.85
CA ILE A 115 -8.03 6.47 -6.75
C ILE A 115 -6.83 5.66 -6.28
N PHE A 116 -7.02 4.38 -6.04
CA PHE A 116 -5.91 3.50 -5.74
C PHE A 116 -5.17 3.06 -7.01
N VAL A 117 -3.86 3.17 -6.98
CA VAL A 117 -2.95 2.69 -8.02
C VAL A 117 -2.06 1.63 -7.39
N PRO A 118 -2.25 0.35 -7.72
CA PRO A 118 -1.46 -0.71 -7.13
C PRO A 118 0.02 -0.57 -7.47
N SER A 119 0.90 -0.92 -6.53
CA SER A 119 2.31 -1.08 -6.81
C SER A 119 2.49 -2.06 -7.97
N LYS A 120 3.48 -1.80 -8.81
CA LYS A 120 3.97 -2.81 -9.74
C LYS A 120 4.35 -4.06 -8.94
N LEU A 121 4.55 -5.19 -9.63
CA LEU A 121 4.83 -6.50 -9.02
C LEU A 121 5.62 -6.41 -7.70
N ALA A 122 5.13 -7.08 -6.67
CA ALA A 122 5.81 -7.23 -5.39
C ALA A 122 6.72 -8.45 -5.40
N THR A 123 7.66 -8.49 -4.45
CA THR A 123 8.60 -9.62 -4.32
C THR A 123 8.64 -10.11 -2.90
N ALA A 124 8.61 -11.43 -2.71
CA ALA A 124 8.84 -12.12 -1.44
C ALA A 124 9.97 -13.13 -1.59
N ILE A 125 10.74 -13.35 -0.53
CA ILE A 125 11.81 -14.35 -0.49
C ILE A 125 11.55 -15.29 0.69
N PHE A 126 11.58 -16.59 0.42
CA PHE A 126 11.37 -17.62 1.42
C PHE A 126 12.58 -18.55 1.46
N ALA A 127 13.07 -18.87 2.68
CA ALA A 127 14.09 -19.89 2.89
C ALA A 127 13.41 -21.25 3.02
N SER A 128 13.66 -22.14 2.10
CA SER A 128 13.02 -23.45 2.01
C SER A 128 14.06 -24.57 2.16
N GLY A 129 13.70 -25.70 2.70
CA GLY A 129 14.59 -26.86 2.82
C GLY A 129 14.87 -27.54 1.49
N CYS A 130 13.89 -27.56 0.58
CA CYS A 130 14.03 -28.04 -0.79
C CYS A 130 13.24 -27.14 -1.71
N PHE A 131 13.94 -26.28 -2.45
CA PHE A 131 13.29 -25.26 -3.28
C PHE A 131 12.52 -25.83 -4.50
N TRP A 132 12.80 -27.05 -4.95
CA TRP A 132 12.10 -27.68 -6.08
C TRP A 132 10.60 -27.90 -5.80
N GLY A 133 10.29 -28.47 -4.65
CA GLY A 133 8.90 -28.67 -4.24
C GLY A 133 8.19 -27.36 -3.97
N THR A 134 8.85 -26.43 -3.29
CA THR A 134 8.33 -25.11 -2.96
C THR A 134 8.06 -24.30 -4.23
N GLU A 135 8.98 -24.32 -5.20
CA GLU A 135 8.80 -23.62 -6.48
C GLU A 135 7.57 -24.10 -7.25
N TYR A 136 7.35 -25.43 -7.30
CA TYR A 136 6.19 -26.00 -7.95
C TYR A 136 4.85 -25.48 -7.43
N TYR A 137 4.72 -25.32 -6.11
CA TYR A 137 3.49 -24.78 -5.51
C TYR A 137 3.35 -23.27 -5.79
N PHE A 138 4.41 -22.50 -5.65
CA PHE A 138 4.37 -21.06 -5.93
C PHE A 138 4.05 -20.74 -7.38
N GLN A 139 4.58 -21.50 -8.35
CA GLN A 139 4.28 -21.30 -9.77
C GLN A 139 2.79 -21.48 -10.11
N LYS A 140 2.06 -22.25 -9.31
CA LYS A 140 0.62 -22.48 -9.48
C LYS A 140 -0.24 -21.50 -8.70
N ALA A 141 0.34 -20.73 -7.80
CA ALA A 141 -0.39 -19.82 -6.96
C ALA A 141 -0.96 -18.64 -7.75
N LYS A 142 -2.21 -18.29 -7.44
CA LYS A 142 -2.86 -17.13 -8.06
C LYS A 142 -2.02 -15.86 -7.82
N GLY A 143 -1.84 -15.06 -8.86
CA GLY A 143 -1.12 -13.80 -8.76
C GLY A 143 0.39 -13.89 -8.89
N VAL A 144 1.01 -15.08 -8.75
CA VAL A 144 2.43 -15.25 -8.98
C VAL A 144 2.75 -15.08 -10.46
N LYS A 145 3.78 -14.28 -10.76
CA LYS A 145 4.22 -13.95 -12.12
C LYS A 145 5.58 -14.57 -12.48
N LYS A 146 6.43 -14.77 -11.47
CA LYS A 146 7.77 -15.34 -11.65
C LYS A 146 8.26 -15.95 -10.35
N THR A 147 9.00 -17.05 -10.46
CA THR A 147 9.79 -17.66 -9.39
C THR A 147 11.24 -17.74 -9.82
N GLU A 148 12.14 -17.62 -8.85
CA GLU A 148 13.58 -17.77 -9.02
C GLU A 148 14.12 -18.51 -7.81
N VAL A 149 14.75 -19.67 -8.01
CA VAL A 149 15.37 -20.44 -6.93
C VAL A 149 16.87 -20.16 -6.84
N GLY A 150 17.41 -20.29 -5.64
CA GLY A 150 18.83 -20.01 -5.40
C GLY A 150 19.22 -20.18 -3.94
N TYR A 151 20.40 -19.67 -3.60
CA TYR A 151 20.96 -19.76 -2.25
C TYR A 151 20.97 -18.38 -1.60
N ILE A 152 20.52 -18.30 -0.36
CA ILE A 152 20.36 -17.03 0.38
C ILE A 152 21.02 -17.09 1.76
N GLY A 153 21.40 -15.92 2.28
CA GLY A 153 21.84 -15.71 3.66
C GLY A 153 23.29 -16.08 3.98
N GLY A 154 24.04 -16.68 3.04
CA GLY A 154 25.44 -17.05 3.27
C GLY A 154 26.43 -15.95 2.93
N THR A 155 27.71 -16.22 3.20
CA THR A 155 28.83 -15.27 3.01
C THR A 155 29.71 -15.61 1.81
N THR A 156 29.60 -16.82 1.25
CA THR A 156 30.37 -17.26 0.08
C THR A 156 29.78 -16.73 -1.21
N SER A 157 30.58 -16.16 -2.08
CA SER A 157 30.13 -15.72 -3.40
C SER A 157 29.95 -16.91 -4.34
N ASN A 158 28.80 -16.99 -5.03
CA ASN A 158 28.46 -18.02 -6.00
C ASN A 158 28.74 -19.46 -5.53
N PRO A 159 28.19 -19.90 -4.38
CA PRO A 159 28.45 -21.24 -3.87
C PRO A 159 27.84 -22.30 -4.79
N SER A 160 28.53 -23.41 -4.95
CA SER A 160 27.97 -24.60 -5.58
C SER A 160 26.97 -25.30 -4.65
N TYR A 161 26.10 -26.14 -5.22
CA TYR A 161 25.17 -26.97 -4.42
C TYR A 161 25.91 -27.83 -3.38
N GLN A 162 27.01 -28.45 -3.78
CA GLN A 162 27.81 -29.28 -2.88
C GLN A 162 28.35 -28.49 -1.68
N GLU A 163 28.83 -27.27 -1.92
CA GLU A 163 29.31 -26.40 -0.85
C GLU A 163 28.18 -25.98 0.09
N VAL A 164 27.00 -25.65 -0.43
CA VAL A 164 25.82 -25.33 0.41
C VAL A 164 25.41 -26.51 1.26
N CYS A 165 25.40 -27.73 0.73
CA CYS A 165 25.08 -28.96 1.46
C CYS A 165 26.03 -29.23 2.63
N THR A 166 27.26 -28.70 2.62
CA THR A 166 28.17 -28.85 3.77
C THR A 166 27.73 -28.05 4.99
N GLY A 167 26.80 -27.08 4.83
CA GLY A 167 26.39 -26.14 5.88
C GLY A 167 27.44 -25.07 6.24
N LYS A 168 28.66 -25.16 5.70
CA LYS A 168 29.77 -24.25 6.05
C LYS A 168 29.66 -22.87 5.42
N THR A 169 28.91 -22.74 4.33
CA THR A 169 28.76 -21.46 3.61
C THR A 169 27.75 -20.53 4.28
N GLY A 170 26.94 -21.05 5.21
CA GLY A 170 25.84 -20.30 5.83
C GLY A 170 24.65 -20.06 4.92
N HIS A 171 24.71 -20.55 3.67
CA HIS A 171 23.58 -20.43 2.73
C HIS A 171 22.47 -21.43 3.05
N ARG A 172 21.26 -21.06 2.68
CA ARG A 172 20.08 -21.91 2.64
C ARG A 172 19.48 -21.89 1.24
N GLU A 173 18.83 -22.95 0.85
CA GLU A 173 18.00 -22.94 -0.33
C GLU A 173 16.83 -21.97 -0.12
N GLY A 174 16.53 -21.18 -1.15
CA GLY A 174 15.49 -20.18 -1.08
C GLY A 174 14.82 -19.95 -2.42
N ILE A 175 13.63 -19.40 -2.35
CA ILE A 175 12.85 -19.01 -3.51
C ILE A 175 12.49 -17.52 -3.42
N LYS A 176 12.69 -16.80 -4.52
CA LYS A 176 12.19 -15.45 -4.73
C LYS A 176 10.94 -15.53 -5.58
N VAL A 177 9.84 -15.03 -5.06
CA VAL A 177 8.54 -15.02 -5.72
C VAL A 177 8.20 -13.59 -6.09
N THR A 178 7.96 -13.33 -7.38
CA THR A 178 7.43 -12.05 -7.88
C THR A 178 5.94 -12.22 -8.14
N PHE A 179 5.11 -11.40 -7.52
CA PHE A 179 3.66 -11.54 -7.59
C PHE A 179 2.95 -10.19 -7.78
N ASP A 180 1.72 -10.28 -8.24
CA ASP A 180 0.82 -9.14 -8.40
C ASP A 180 0.07 -8.89 -7.07
N PRO A 181 0.33 -7.77 -6.39
CA PRO A 181 -0.26 -7.50 -5.07
C PRO A 181 -1.77 -7.23 -5.12
N VAL A 182 -2.35 -7.04 -6.31
CA VAL A 182 -3.81 -6.96 -6.50
C VAL A 182 -4.47 -8.33 -6.46
N GLN A 183 -3.75 -9.39 -6.84
CA GLN A 183 -4.29 -10.74 -6.96
C GLN A 183 -3.96 -11.63 -5.77
N THR A 184 -2.93 -11.30 -5.00
CA THR A 184 -2.47 -12.08 -3.84
C THR A 184 -1.65 -11.19 -2.91
N SER A 185 -1.43 -11.64 -1.66
CA SER A 185 -0.66 -10.92 -0.65
C SER A 185 0.55 -11.72 -0.16
N TYR A 186 1.42 -11.09 0.60
CA TYR A 186 2.53 -11.77 1.28
C TYR A 186 2.00 -12.83 2.25
N GLU A 187 0.93 -12.54 2.97
CA GLU A 187 0.28 -13.45 3.92
C GLU A 187 -0.26 -14.71 3.21
N GLU A 188 -0.85 -14.55 2.02
CA GLU A 188 -1.27 -15.70 1.21
C GLU A 188 -0.07 -16.53 0.74
N MET A 189 1.04 -15.88 0.39
CA MET A 189 2.28 -16.59 0.05
C MET A 189 2.85 -17.37 1.26
N VAL A 190 2.81 -16.78 2.45
CA VAL A 190 3.24 -17.47 3.69
C VAL A 190 2.41 -18.70 4.01
N LYS A 191 1.11 -18.72 3.69
CA LYS A 191 0.25 -19.90 3.88
C LYS A 191 0.59 -21.07 2.93
N LEU A 192 1.23 -20.78 1.81
CA LEU A 192 1.68 -21.78 0.84
C LEU A 192 3.05 -22.35 1.18
N PHE A 193 3.83 -21.63 1.98
CA PHE A 193 5.15 -21.99 2.45
C PHE A 193 5.10 -22.88 3.69
#